data_ecbd6868a516e2dc91d8ce6df4ec25f7
#
_entry.id   ecbd6868a516e2dc91d8ce6df4ec25f7
#
_cell.length_a   1.000
_cell.length_b   1.000
_cell.length_c   1.000
_cell.angle_alpha   90.00
_cell.angle_beta   90.00
_cell.angle_gamma   90.00
#
_symmetry.space_group_name_H-M   'P 1'
#
loop_
_entity.id
_entity.type
_entity.pdbx_description
1 polymer ?
#
loop_
_entity_poly.entity_id
_entity_poly.type
_entity_poly.pdbx_seq_one_letter_code
_entity_poly.pdbx_strand_id
1 'polypeptide(L)'
;DDAWLLGLGYSKRSGLENGFDFGAGVRLNTPVDPYVKASYRHNFIFRGDTLLRFRETPFWRDSRGWGATTQISLDHLATDRVLLRWNNIGTVAQDTEALDWGTDVSLYQSLQRRRAISYTLLLRGETGADVAIQNYGMETRYRQNIFRKWLFLDMSASLTWPREFLEEERKINPGVGIGLEMY
;
A
#
# COMPACT_ATOMS: atom_id res chain seq x y z
N ASP A 1 2.65 -14.12 -13.72
CA ASP A 1 2.78 -15.44 -13.07
C ASP A 1 1.82 -15.50 -11.90
N ASP A 2 0.76 -16.33 -12.04
CA ASP A 2 -0.25 -16.52 -10.99
C ASP A 2 0.35 -17.42 -9.89
N ALA A 3 0.77 -16.80 -8.79
CA ALA A 3 1.24 -17.54 -7.62
C ALA A 3 0.09 -17.79 -6.65
N TRP A 4 -0.19 -19.05 -6.33
CA TRP A 4 -1.13 -19.40 -5.27
C TRP A 4 -0.50 -19.18 -3.91
N LEU A 5 -1.26 -18.59 -2.99
CA LEU A 5 -0.84 -18.34 -1.63
C LEU A 5 -1.74 -19.11 -0.67
N LEU A 6 -1.15 -20.05 0.08
CA LEU A 6 -1.80 -20.78 1.16
C LEU A 6 -1.21 -20.30 2.48
N GLY A 7 -2.05 -19.91 3.45
CA GLY A 7 -1.54 -19.44 4.71
C GLY A 7 -2.58 -19.43 5.82
N LEU A 8 -2.07 -19.37 7.04
CA LEU A 8 -2.84 -19.18 8.26
C LEU A 8 -2.43 -17.85 8.90
N GLY A 9 -3.41 -17.14 9.45
CA GLY A 9 -3.15 -15.87 10.13
C GLY A 9 -3.95 -15.76 11.43
N TYR A 10 -3.37 -15.07 12.39
CA TYR A 10 -4.01 -14.67 13.63
C TYR A 10 -3.93 -13.15 13.76
N SER A 11 -5.04 -12.51 14.10
CA SER A 11 -5.09 -11.07 14.31
C SER A 11 -5.72 -10.78 15.68
N LYS A 12 -5.07 -9.92 16.45
CA LYS A 12 -5.58 -9.42 17.73
C LYS A 12 -5.52 -7.90 17.76
N ARG A 13 -6.64 -7.27 18.07
CA ARG A 13 -6.72 -5.82 18.32
C ARG A 13 -6.90 -5.58 19.81
N SER A 14 -6.16 -4.63 20.37
CA SER A 14 -6.29 -4.14 21.72
C SER A 14 -6.71 -2.67 21.69
N GLY A 15 -8.02 -2.42 21.76
CA GLY A 15 -8.59 -1.09 21.56
C GLY A 15 -8.46 -0.58 20.11
N LEU A 16 -8.56 0.73 19.96
CA LEU A 16 -8.38 1.41 18.66
C LEU A 16 -6.91 1.69 18.33
N GLU A 17 -6.05 1.64 19.34
CA GLU A 17 -4.65 2.08 19.24
C GLU A 17 -3.72 0.98 18.78
N ASN A 18 -3.86 -0.23 19.30
CA ASN A 18 -2.90 -1.31 19.09
C ASN A 18 -3.48 -2.48 18.31
N GLY A 19 -2.64 -3.10 17.49
CA GLY A 19 -2.96 -4.33 16.78
C GLY A 19 -1.73 -5.19 16.55
N PHE A 20 -1.91 -6.51 16.68
CA PHE A 20 -0.91 -7.52 16.36
C PHE A 20 -1.50 -8.48 15.35
N ASP A 21 -0.74 -8.75 14.30
CA ASP A 21 -1.08 -9.75 13.30
C ASP A 21 0.09 -10.73 13.19
N PHE A 22 -0.20 -12.01 13.12
CA PHE A 22 0.77 -13.06 12.84
C PHE A 22 0.29 -13.85 11.63
N GLY A 23 1.20 -14.22 10.74
CA GLY A 23 0.87 -15.01 9.55
C GLY A 23 2.02 -15.91 9.17
N ALA A 24 1.69 -17.12 8.76
CA ALA A 24 2.62 -18.06 8.16
C ALA A 24 1.96 -18.72 6.96
N GLY A 25 2.71 -19.03 5.94
CA GLY A 25 2.16 -19.62 4.73
C GLY A 25 3.22 -20.01 3.73
N VAL A 26 2.75 -20.42 2.57
CA VAL A 26 3.57 -20.87 1.46
C VAL A 26 3.07 -20.21 0.19
N ARG A 27 3.95 -19.61 -0.59
CA ARG A 27 3.69 -19.19 -1.94
C ARG A 27 4.05 -20.36 -2.88
N LEU A 28 3.06 -20.82 -3.62
CA LEU A 28 3.22 -21.94 -4.55
C LEU A 28 3.67 -21.41 -5.92
N ASN A 29 4.91 -21.07 -6.02
CA ASN A 29 5.62 -20.80 -7.27
C ASN A 29 6.74 -21.84 -7.41
N THR A 30 7.51 -21.75 -8.47
CA THR A 30 8.69 -22.61 -8.66
C THR A 30 9.93 -21.72 -8.55
N PRO A 31 10.74 -21.87 -7.47
CA PRO A 31 10.59 -22.76 -6.31
C PRO A 31 9.48 -22.32 -5.33
N VAL A 32 9.03 -23.26 -4.50
CA VAL A 32 8.08 -23.03 -3.40
C VAL A 32 8.72 -22.09 -2.37
N ASP A 33 8.00 -21.04 -1.96
CA ASP A 33 8.55 -19.97 -1.09
C ASP A 33 7.74 -19.86 0.22
N PRO A 34 8.14 -20.58 1.28
CA PRO A 34 7.53 -20.46 2.60
C PRO A 34 7.86 -19.12 3.25
N TYR A 35 6.91 -18.61 4.04
CA TYR A 35 7.08 -17.34 4.76
C TYR A 35 6.45 -17.34 6.14
N VAL A 36 7.00 -16.52 7.02
CA VAL A 36 6.45 -16.15 8.32
C VAL A 36 6.53 -14.64 8.47
N LYS A 37 5.50 -14.03 9.04
CA LYS A 37 5.49 -12.59 9.35
C LYS A 37 4.76 -12.32 10.65
N ALA A 38 5.19 -11.29 11.36
CA ALA A 38 4.48 -10.72 12.49
C ALA A 38 4.35 -9.22 12.24
N SER A 39 3.20 -8.62 12.53
CA SER A 39 3.01 -7.18 12.41
C SER A 39 2.57 -6.60 13.74
N TYR A 40 3.17 -5.49 14.09
CA TYR A 40 2.68 -4.61 15.16
C TYR A 40 2.20 -3.31 14.54
N ARG A 41 1.04 -2.85 14.96
CA ARG A 41 0.48 -1.56 14.56
C ARG A 41 0.14 -0.74 15.78
N HIS A 42 0.50 0.55 15.75
CA HIS A 42 0.10 1.55 16.72
C HIS A 42 -0.50 2.77 16.04
N ASN A 43 -1.62 3.26 16.58
CA ASN A 43 -2.32 4.43 16.09
C ASN A 43 -2.26 5.55 17.14
N PHE A 44 -1.70 6.70 16.76
CA PHE A 44 -1.68 7.91 17.57
C PHE A 44 -2.75 8.87 17.05
N ILE A 45 -3.70 9.24 17.90
CA ILE A 45 -4.79 10.16 17.55
C ILE A 45 -4.44 11.54 18.10
N PHE A 46 -4.33 12.54 17.22
CA PHE A 46 -4.07 13.93 17.58
C PHE A 46 -5.31 14.78 17.28
N ARG A 47 -5.82 15.48 18.30
CA ARG A 47 -6.91 16.47 18.19
C ARG A 47 -8.20 15.97 17.50
N GLY A 48 -8.38 14.65 17.35
CA GLY A 48 -9.56 14.05 16.74
C GLY A 48 -9.66 14.12 15.21
N ASP A 49 -8.85 14.93 14.54
CA ASP A 49 -8.83 15.12 13.09
C ASP A 49 -7.57 14.57 12.41
N THR A 50 -6.56 14.21 13.19
CA THR A 50 -5.28 13.73 12.70
C THR A 50 -4.93 12.40 13.33
N LEU A 51 -4.63 11.42 12.48
CA LEU A 51 -4.27 10.06 12.85
C LEU A 51 -2.92 9.70 12.27
N LEU A 52 -1.92 9.45 13.12
CA LEU A 52 -0.66 8.85 12.73
C LEU A 52 -0.72 7.34 12.99
N ARG A 53 -0.46 6.55 11.97
CA ARG A 53 -0.35 5.09 12.07
C ARG A 53 1.08 4.67 11.84
N PHE A 54 1.58 3.86 12.74
CA PHE A 54 2.86 3.16 12.61
C PHE A 54 2.59 1.67 12.50
N ARG A 55 3.24 1.01 11.56
CA ARG A 55 3.23 -0.45 11.45
C ARG A 55 4.64 -0.94 11.19
N GLU A 56 5.05 -1.92 11.96
CA GLU A 56 6.29 -2.66 11.77
C GLU A 56 5.97 -4.12 11.49
N THR A 57 6.61 -4.69 10.46
CA THR A 57 6.36 -6.07 10.03
C THR A 57 7.67 -6.78 9.77
N PRO A 58 8.32 -7.35 10.81
CA PRO A 58 9.38 -8.31 10.59
C PRO A 58 8.84 -9.54 9.87
N PHE A 59 9.62 -10.07 8.97
CA PHE A 59 9.28 -11.27 8.21
C PHE A 59 10.51 -12.15 7.98
N TRP A 60 10.25 -13.41 7.72
CA TRP A 60 11.18 -14.32 7.11
C TRP A 60 10.53 -14.95 5.89
N ARG A 61 11.28 -15.08 4.81
CA ARG A 61 10.87 -15.71 3.57
C ARG A 61 12.05 -16.50 3.02
N ASP A 62 11.80 -17.72 2.53
CA ASP A 62 12.87 -18.57 2.00
C ASP A 62 13.64 -17.90 0.86
N SER A 63 12.94 -17.23 -0.03
CA SER A 63 13.53 -16.51 -1.18
C SER A 63 14.28 -15.23 -0.81
N ARG A 64 14.02 -14.61 0.35
CA ARG A 64 14.56 -13.28 0.73
C ARG A 64 15.30 -13.26 2.07
N GLY A 65 15.27 -14.34 2.84
CA GLY A 65 15.79 -14.39 4.19
C GLY A 65 14.95 -13.55 5.18
N TRP A 66 15.61 -13.04 6.22
CA TRP A 66 15.01 -12.14 7.19
C TRP A 66 14.87 -10.74 6.62
N GLY A 67 13.79 -10.07 7.02
CA GLY A 67 13.56 -8.68 6.63
C GLY A 67 12.55 -7.99 7.54
N ALA A 68 12.36 -6.71 7.29
CA ALA A 68 11.37 -5.91 7.98
C ALA A 68 10.76 -4.88 7.02
N THR A 69 9.46 -4.63 7.18
CA THR A 69 8.75 -3.55 6.50
C THR A 69 8.22 -2.58 7.54
N THR A 70 8.65 -1.33 7.45
CA THR A 70 8.14 -0.22 8.25
C THR A 70 7.17 0.59 7.42
N GLN A 71 5.99 0.87 7.96
CA GLN A 71 5.01 1.75 7.34
C GLN A 71 4.58 2.85 8.30
N ILE A 72 4.59 4.09 7.81
CA ILE A 72 4.13 5.28 8.53
C ILE A 72 3.08 5.95 7.67
N SER A 73 1.88 6.18 8.23
CA SER A 73 0.79 6.86 7.52
C SER A 73 0.24 7.98 8.39
N LEU A 74 0.11 9.18 7.81
CA LEU A 74 -0.52 10.33 8.43
C LEU A 74 -1.81 10.64 7.70
N ASP A 75 -2.93 10.53 8.39
CA ASP A 75 -4.26 10.91 7.91
C ASP A 75 -4.67 12.22 8.58
N HIS A 76 -5.07 13.20 7.80
CA HIS A 76 -5.60 14.47 8.30
C HIS A 76 -6.94 14.78 7.66
N LEU A 77 -7.98 14.91 8.48
CA LEU A 77 -9.32 15.28 8.05
C LEU A 77 -9.40 16.80 7.94
N ALA A 78 -9.10 17.34 6.74
CA ALA A 78 -9.08 18.78 6.50
C ALA A 78 -10.50 19.39 6.57
N THR A 79 -11.51 18.63 6.18
CA THR A 79 -12.95 18.97 6.36
C THR A 79 -13.75 17.66 6.50
N ASP A 80 -15.04 17.73 6.87
CA ASP A 80 -15.93 16.55 6.93
C ASP A 80 -16.01 15.73 5.64
N ARG A 81 -15.47 16.25 4.53
CA ARG A 81 -15.53 15.63 3.21
C ARG A 81 -14.16 15.44 2.54
N VAL A 82 -13.10 15.96 3.14
CA VAL A 82 -11.76 15.94 2.56
C VAL A 82 -10.77 15.35 3.55
N LEU A 83 -10.17 14.22 3.17
CA LEU A 83 -9.10 13.56 3.89
C LEU A 83 -7.81 13.65 3.07
N LEU A 84 -6.76 14.14 3.69
CA LEU A 84 -5.39 14.05 3.21
C LEU A 84 -4.71 12.85 3.86
N ARG A 85 -4.03 12.03 3.07
CA ARG A 85 -3.20 10.93 3.55
C ARG A 85 -1.81 11.05 2.98
N TRP A 86 -0.82 10.95 3.83
CA TRP A 86 0.56 10.73 3.46
C TRP A 86 1.00 9.37 3.99
N ASN A 87 1.53 8.54 3.13
CA ASN A 87 1.95 7.18 3.46
C ASN A 87 3.37 6.95 3.00
N ASN A 88 4.19 6.35 3.88
CA ASN A 88 5.55 5.94 3.60
C ASN A 88 5.71 4.47 3.95
N ILE A 89 6.46 3.78 3.12
CA ILE A 89 6.81 2.38 3.32
C ILE A 89 8.29 2.20 3.02
N GLY A 90 8.96 1.42 3.85
CA GLY A 90 10.34 1.01 3.65
C GLY A 90 10.48 -0.47 3.94
N THR A 91 11.18 -1.21 3.10
CA THR A 91 11.44 -2.64 3.28
C THR A 91 12.92 -2.91 3.12
N VAL A 92 13.49 -3.59 4.10
CA VAL A 92 14.84 -4.17 4.04
C VAL A 92 14.75 -5.68 4.11
N ALA A 93 15.59 -6.38 3.38
CA ALA A 93 15.65 -7.83 3.41
C ALA A 93 17.11 -8.30 3.31
N GLN A 94 17.38 -9.50 3.79
CA GLN A 94 18.75 -10.05 3.86
C GLN A 94 19.34 -10.34 2.47
N ASP A 95 18.50 -10.63 1.49
CA ASP A 95 18.88 -10.88 0.09
C ASP A 95 19.30 -9.61 -0.66
N THR A 96 18.86 -8.45 -0.17
CA THR A 96 19.16 -7.15 -0.75
C THR A 96 19.82 -6.26 0.31
N GLU A 97 21.01 -5.72 0.03
CA GLU A 97 21.65 -4.72 0.90
C GLU A 97 21.00 -3.33 0.76
N ALA A 98 19.88 -3.26 0.07
CA ALA A 98 19.17 -2.05 -0.30
C ALA A 98 17.89 -1.87 0.50
N LEU A 99 17.45 -0.62 0.64
CA LEU A 99 16.13 -0.26 1.16
C LEU A 99 15.19 0.01 -0.02
N ASP A 100 14.20 -0.87 -0.21
CA ASP A 100 13.02 -0.58 -1.04
C ASP A 100 12.16 0.45 -0.33
N TRP A 101 11.90 1.57 -0.94
CA TRP A 101 11.10 2.61 -0.31
C TRP A 101 9.99 3.15 -1.22
N GLY A 102 8.95 3.66 -0.60
CA GLY A 102 7.87 4.29 -1.31
C GLY A 102 7.18 5.35 -0.47
N THR A 103 6.70 6.38 -1.15
CA THR A 103 5.85 7.41 -0.55
C THR A 103 4.68 7.70 -1.48
N ASP A 104 3.53 7.97 -0.89
CA ASP A 104 2.37 8.46 -1.62
C ASP A 104 1.62 9.52 -0.82
N VAL A 105 1.07 10.47 -1.55
CA VAL A 105 0.19 11.51 -1.01
C VAL A 105 -1.14 11.39 -1.72
N SER A 106 -2.21 11.20 -0.95
CA SER A 106 -3.56 11.03 -1.46
C SER A 106 -4.51 12.07 -0.89
N LEU A 107 -5.33 12.64 -1.77
CA LEU A 107 -6.48 13.47 -1.43
C LEU A 107 -7.75 12.64 -1.68
N TYR A 108 -8.52 12.40 -0.64
CA TYR A 108 -9.83 11.75 -0.74
C TYR A 108 -10.92 12.79 -0.55
N GLN A 109 -11.85 12.86 -1.48
CA GLN A 109 -12.97 13.79 -1.43
C GLN A 109 -14.30 13.07 -1.55
N SER A 110 -15.16 13.24 -0.55
CA SER A 110 -16.56 12.82 -0.63
C SER A 110 -17.36 13.87 -1.40
N LEU A 111 -17.80 13.55 -2.62
CA LEU A 111 -18.56 14.46 -3.47
C LEU A 111 -20.02 14.53 -3.03
N GLN A 112 -20.60 13.40 -2.64
CA GLN A 112 -21.99 13.27 -2.18
C GLN A 112 -22.12 12.00 -1.34
N ARG A 113 -23.31 11.73 -0.76
CA ARG A 113 -23.58 10.56 0.11
C ARG A 113 -23.16 9.20 -0.46
N ARG A 114 -22.96 9.08 -1.78
CA ARG A 114 -22.69 7.81 -2.46
C ARG A 114 -21.56 7.88 -3.48
N ARG A 115 -20.80 8.97 -3.48
CA ARG A 115 -19.72 9.20 -4.46
C ARG A 115 -18.49 9.74 -3.77
N ALA A 116 -17.35 9.21 -4.14
CA ALA A 116 -16.06 9.69 -3.69
C ALA A 116 -15.06 9.71 -4.86
N ILE A 117 -14.11 10.61 -4.80
CA ILE A 117 -12.97 10.66 -5.71
C ILE A 117 -11.69 10.72 -4.88
N SER A 118 -10.64 10.09 -5.38
CA SER A 118 -9.30 10.25 -4.82
C SER A 118 -8.29 10.55 -5.89
N TYR A 119 -7.29 11.34 -5.51
CA TYR A 119 -6.11 11.65 -6.31
C TYR A 119 -4.89 11.22 -5.51
N THR A 120 -4.02 10.45 -6.11
CA THR A 120 -2.81 9.93 -5.47
C THR A 120 -1.60 10.27 -6.32
N LEU A 121 -0.58 10.87 -5.70
CA LEU A 121 0.77 10.99 -6.25
C LEU A 121 1.62 9.93 -5.58
N LEU A 122 2.40 9.21 -6.36
CA LEU A 122 3.24 8.11 -5.87
C LEU A 122 4.69 8.28 -6.31
N LEU A 123 5.60 7.82 -5.46
CA LEU A 123 7.03 7.76 -5.70
C LEU A 123 7.56 6.46 -5.10
N ARG A 124 8.34 5.69 -5.86
CA ARG A 124 8.94 4.43 -5.46
C ARG A 124 10.40 4.41 -5.89
N GLY A 125 11.24 3.79 -5.10
CA GLY A 125 12.65 3.68 -5.39
C GLY A 125 13.35 2.68 -4.49
N GLU A 126 14.66 2.56 -4.74
CA GLU A 126 15.55 1.66 -4.02
C GLU A 126 16.87 2.38 -3.76
N THR A 127 17.40 2.26 -2.54
CA THR A 127 18.71 2.82 -2.22
C THR A 127 19.81 1.91 -2.73
N GLY A 128 20.86 2.50 -3.31
CA GLY A 128 21.97 1.71 -3.85
C GLY A 128 21.75 1.16 -5.27
N ALA A 129 20.53 1.27 -5.81
CA ALA A 129 20.27 0.95 -7.20
C ALA A 129 20.80 2.05 -8.13
N ASP A 130 21.17 1.68 -9.37
CA ASP A 130 21.60 2.62 -10.41
C ASP A 130 20.57 3.72 -10.65
N VAL A 131 19.29 3.37 -10.54
CA VAL A 131 18.16 4.30 -10.61
C VAL A 131 17.50 4.39 -9.23
N ALA A 132 17.87 5.40 -8.43
CA ALA A 132 17.35 5.60 -7.08
C ALA A 132 15.82 5.82 -7.03
N ILE A 133 15.23 6.44 -8.06
CA ILE A 133 13.79 6.61 -8.25
C ILE A 133 13.34 5.71 -9.40
N GLN A 134 12.79 4.56 -9.06
CA GLN A 134 12.38 3.56 -10.06
C GLN A 134 11.03 3.86 -10.69
N ASN A 135 10.11 4.48 -9.95
CA ASN A 135 8.79 4.83 -10.48
C ASN A 135 8.23 6.07 -9.78
N TYR A 136 7.56 6.91 -10.56
CA TYR A 136 6.69 7.96 -10.04
C TYR A 136 5.43 8.04 -10.90
N GLY A 137 4.36 8.59 -10.33
CA GLY A 137 3.13 8.67 -11.09
C GLY A 137 1.98 9.33 -10.33
N MET A 138 0.85 9.34 -11.01
CA MET A 138 -0.41 9.79 -10.46
C MET A 138 -1.52 8.80 -10.77
N GLU A 139 -2.47 8.69 -9.84
CA GLU A 139 -3.69 7.90 -9.99
C GLU A 139 -4.89 8.72 -9.56
N THR A 140 -5.97 8.62 -10.32
CA THR A 140 -7.28 9.13 -9.94
C THR A 140 -8.22 7.95 -9.85
N ARG A 141 -8.96 7.83 -8.75
CA ARG A 141 -9.98 6.80 -8.57
C ARG A 141 -11.31 7.44 -8.21
N TYR A 142 -12.35 7.07 -8.95
CA TYR A 142 -13.72 7.44 -8.67
C TYR A 142 -14.49 6.22 -8.20
N ARG A 143 -15.20 6.36 -7.07
CA ARG A 143 -16.04 5.32 -6.48
C ARG A 143 -17.46 5.80 -6.34
N GLN A 144 -18.42 5.00 -6.82
CA GLN A 144 -19.84 5.27 -6.69
C GLN A 144 -20.57 4.04 -6.15
N ASN A 145 -21.39 4.24 -5.12
CA ASN A 145 -22.35 3.22 -4.73
C ASN A 145 -23.51 3.23 -5.73
N ILE A 146 -23.71 2.14 -6.46
CA ILE A 146 -24.71 2.03 -7.53
C ILE A 146 -25.97 1.30 -7.09
N PHE A 147 -25.87 0.40 -6.08
CA PHE A 147 -27.03 -0.31 -5.61
C PHE A 147 -26.97 -0.57 -4.10
N ARG A 148 -27.98 -0.08 -3.36
CA ARG A 148 -28.08 -0.18 -1.91
C ARG A 148 -26.78 0.25 -1.22
N LYS A 149 -26.30 -0.55 -0.20
CA LYS A 149 -25.07 -0.24 0.55
C LYS A 149 -23.92 -1.21 0.24
N TRP A 150 -24.11 -2.15 -0.65
CA TRP A 150 -23.20 -3.25 -0.86
C TRP A 150 -22.59 -3.37 -2.27
N LEU A 151 -23.11 -2.65 -3.27
CA LEU A 151 -22.55 -2.70 -4.63
C LEU A 151 -21.96 -1.35 -5.02
N PHE A 152 -20.69 -1.36 -5.37
CA PHE A 152 -19.91 -0.19 -5.77
C PHE A 152 -19.34 -0.35 -7.17
N LEU A 153 -19.35 0.73 -7.93
CA LEU A 153 -18.59 0.88 -9.15
C LEU A 153 -17.31 1.66 -8.82
N ASP A 154 -16.17 1.09 -9.16
CA ASP A 154 -14.86 1.72 -9.07
C ASP A 154 -14.32 1.95 -10.48
N MET A 155 -13.86 3.17 -10.75
CA MET A 155 -13.16 3.54 -11.98
C MET A 155 -11.83 4.16 -11.60
N SER A 156 -10.76 3.78 -12.27
CA SER A 156 -9.43 4.35 -12.05
C SER A 156 -8.76 4.73 -13.37
N ALA A 157 -7.95 5.76 -13.30
CA ALA A 157 -7.03 6.14 -14.35
C ALA A 157 -5.67 6.47 -13.71
N SER A 158 -4.59 5.99 -14.29
CA SER A 158 -3.24 6.21 -13.79
C SER A 158 -2.28 6.56 -14.93
N LEU A 159 -1.26 7.33 -14.57
CA LEU A 159 -0.09 7.60 -15.39
C LEU A 159 1.14 7.37 -14.54
N THR A 160 2.01 6.49 -14.99
CA THR A 160 3.27 6.19 -14.30
C THR A 160 4.46 6.28 -15.25
N TRP A 161 5.63 6.52 -14.69
CA TRP A 161 6.90 6.64 -15.43
C TRP A 161 7.94 5.70 -14.78
N PRO A 162 7.85 4.39 -15.05
CA PRO A 162 8.82 3.43 -14.55
C PRO A 162 10.18 3.60 -15.22
N ARG A 163 11.23 3.24 -14.49
CA ARG A 163 12.60 3.11 -15.00
C ARG A 163 13.39 2.20 -14.07
N GLU A 164 13.90 1.10 -14.58
CA GLU A 164 14.70 0.15 -13.81
C GLU A 164 16.20 0.34 -14.07
N PHE A 165 16.58 0.64 -15.32
CA PHE A 165 17.98 0.77 -15.73
C PHE A 165 18.31 2.18 -16.21
N LEU A 166 19.57 2.63 -16.02
CA LEU A 166 20.04 3.95 -16.44
C LEU A 166 19.98 4.16 -17.97
N GLU A 167 20.14 3.09 -18.72
CA GLU A 167 20.11 3.12 -20.19
C GLU A 167 18.68 3.23 -20.76
N GLU A 168 17.67 2.96 -19.93
CA GLU A 168 16.27 3.04 -20.34
C GLU A 168 15.75 4.48 -20.29
N GLU A 169 15.03 4.88 -21.31
CA GLU A 169 14.23 6.09 -21.27
C GLU A 169 12.93 5.87 -20.49
N ARG A 170 12.56 6.83 -19.65
CA ARG A 170 11.25 6.78 -18.96
C ARG A 170 10.13 6.91 -19.98
N LYS A 171 9.31 5.86 -20.07
CA LYS A 171 8.12 5.84 -20.92
C LYS A 171 6.87 6.02 -20.06
N ILE A 172 5.89 6.72 -20.62
CA ILE A 172 4.57 6.85 -19.97
C ILE A 172 3.89 5.48 -20.03
N ASN A 173 3.44 5.01 -18.87
CA ASN A 173 2.63 3.81 -18.76
C ASN A 173 1.22 4.20 -18.26
N PRO A 174 0.25 4.39 -19.17
CA PRO A 174 -1.13 4.70 -18.81
C PRO A 174 -1.85 3.44 -18.36
N GLY A 175 -2.68 3.57 -17.33
CA GLY A 175 -3.56 2.52 -16.83
C GLY A 175 -5.00 3.01 -16.71
N VAL A 176 -5.96 2.15 -17.05
CA VAL A 176 -7.39 2.39 -16.83
C VAL A 176 -7.99 1.14 -16.21
N GLY A 177 -8.79 1.30 -15.17
CA GLY A 177 -9.47 0.22 -14.49
C GLY A 177 -10.95 0.50 -14.27
N ILE A 178 -11.78 -0.52 -14.42
CA ILE A 178 -13.19 -0.51 -14.05
C ILE A 178 -13.45 -1.78 -13.26
N GLY A 179 -14.06 -1.65 -12.09
CA GLY A 179 -14.37 -2.76 -11.21
C GLY A 179 -15.74 -2.63 -10.56
N LEU A 180 -16.30 -3.76 -10.17
CA LEU A 180 -17.47 -3.85 -9.31
C LEU A 180 -17.07 -4.54 -8.01
N GLU A 181 -17.32 -3.89 -6.89
CA GLU A 181 -17.09 -4.45 -5.56
C GLU A 181 -18.40 -4.70 -4.82
N MET A 182 -18.49 -5.86 -4.16
CA MET A 182 -19.62 -6.27 -3.32
C MET A 182 -19.14 -6.46 -1.89
N TYR A 183 -19.91 -5.93 -0.90
CA TYR A 183 -19.65 -6.06 0.54
C TYR A 183 -20.82 -6.71 1.27
#